data_dfbd408ee3471e254f6a657e5c31ee38
#
_entry.id   dfbd408ee3471e254f6a657e5c31ee38
#
_cell.length_a   1.000
_cell.length_b   1.000
_cell.length_c   1.000
_cell.angle_alpha   90.00
_cell.angle_beta   90.00
_cell.angle_gamma   90.00
#
_symmetry.space_group_name_H-M   'P 1'
#
loop_
_entity.id
_entity.type
_entity.pdbx_description
1 polymer ?
#
loop_
_entity_poly.entity_id
_entity_poly.type
_entity_poly.pdbx_seq_one_letter_code
_entity_poly.pdbx_strand_id
1 'polypeptide(L)'
;MDIQFTTKSQDALGAAVRIAAANGNPQVEPLHLLDSLLQQGEGIATALLSAVGVDVPGLTFQIRGALTGLPSASGSSVSAPQLSQAAYKVLNAAERFAKERGDEYVSTEHLLIALAKDGGPGVSDRLT
;
A
#
# COMPACT_ATOMS: atom_id res chain seq x y z
N MET A 1 -12.03 7.96 13.09
CA MET A 1 -12.12 8.65 11.80
C MET A 1 -12.68 7.68 10.76
N ASP A 2 -13.78 8.03 10.12
CA ASP A 2 -14.47 7.14 9.21
C ASP A 2 -14.05 7.43 7.76
N ILE A 3 -12.97 6.79 7.34
CA ILE A 3 -12.52 6.89 5.97
C ILE A 3 -13.34 5.91 5.13
N GLN A 4 -13.96 6.42 4.07
CA GLN A 4 -14.72 5.59 3.15
C GLN A 4 -13.85 5.21 1.96
N PHE A 5 -13.70 3.92 1.74
CA PHE A 5 -12.86 3.38 0.66
C PHE A 5 -13.73 2.76 -0.42
N THR A 6 -13.29 2.87 -1.69
CA THR A 6 -13.90 2.10 -2.77
C THR A 6 -13.70 0.61 -2.52
N THR A 7 -14.48 -0.22 -3.20
CA THR A 7 -14.31 -1.68 -3.09
C THR A 7 -12.90 -2.12 -3.45
N LYS A 8 -12.33 -1.55 -4.51
CA LYS A 8 -10.95 -1.88 -4.91
C LYS A 8 -9.94 -1.48 -3.85
N SER A 9 -10.13 -0.34 -3.20
CA SER A 9 -9.27 0.10 -2.10
C SER A 9 -9.39 -0.83 -0.90
N GLN A 10 -10.62 -1.26 -0.57
CA GLN A 10 -10.84 -2.22 0.51
C GLN A 10 -10.14 -3.55 0.21
N ASP A 11 -10.22 -4.01 -1.03
CA ASP A 11 -9.55 -5.23 -1.46
C ASP A 11 -8.04 -5.10 -1.31
N ALA A 12 -7.48 -3.96 -1.69
CA ALA A 12 -6.04 -3.71 -1.55
C ALA A 12 -5.60 -3.70 -0.09
N LEU A 13 -6.38 -3.05 0.78
CA LEU A 13 -6.05 -3.02 2.21
C LEU A 13 -6.13 -4.41 2.83
N GLY A 14 -7.17 -5.18 2.50
CA GLY A 14 -7.30 -6.56 2.97
C GLY A 14 -6.16 -7.44 2.49
N ALA A 15 -5.75 -7.28 1.22
CA ALA A 15 -4.62 -8.02 0.68
C ALA A 15 -3.32 -7.64 1.38
N ALA A 16 -3.12 -6.35 1.70
CA ALA A 16 -1.93 -5.90 2.41
C ALA A 16 -1.82 -6.58 3.79
N VAL A 17 -2.94 -6.68 4.50
CA VAL A 17 -2.98 -7.38 5.79
C VAL A 17 -2.60 -8.85 5.61
N ARG A 18 -3.16 -9.51 4.59
CA ARG A 18 -2.85 -10.93 4.33
C ARG A 18 -1.39 -11.14 3.96
N ILE A 19 -0.80 -10.23 3.18
CA ILE A 19 0.62 -10.31 2.82
C ILE A 19 1.48 -10.20 4.08
N ALA A 20 1.20 -9.24 4.95
CA ALA A 20 1.94 -9.07 6.19
C ALA A 20 1.81 -10.30 7.07
N ALA A 21 0.60 -10.85 7.21
CA ALA A 21 0.37 -12.04 8.01
C ALA A 21 1.12 -13.25 7.47
N ALA A 22 1.08 -13.44 6.14
CA ALA A 22 1.76 -14.57 5.50
C ALA A 22 3.28 -14.51 5.69
N ASN A 23 3.84 -13.31 5.78
CA ASN A 23 5.28 -13.12 5.97
C ASN A 23 5.67 -13.02 7.45
N GLY A 24 4.73 -13.15 8.36
CA GLY A 24 4.99 -13.04 9.79
C GLY A 24 5.34 -11.64 10.24
N ASN A 25 4.98 -10.62 9.46
CA ASN A 25 5.24 -9.24 9.82
C ASN A 25 4.23 -8.78 10.87
N PRO A 26 4.66 -8.17 11.98
CA PRO A 26 3.72 -7.72 13.01
C PRO A 26 2.94 -6.49 12.63
N GLN A 27 3.38 -5.75 11.62
CA GLN A 27 2.73 -4.53 11.19
C GLN A 27 2.52 -4.53 9.68
N VAL A 28 1.42 -3.88 9.25
CA VAL A 28 1.17 -3.59 7.84
C VAL A 28 1.85 -2.27 7.52
N GLU A 29 2.85 -2.34 6.67
CA GLU A 29 3.64 -1.17 6.27
C GLU A 29 3.19 -0.64 4.91
N PRO A 30 3.57 0.59 4.54
CA PRO A 30 3.28 1.10 3.20
C PRO A 30 3.75 0.17 2.07
N LEU A 31 4.86 -0.55 2.28
CA LEU A 31 5.34 -1.54 1.29
C LEU A 31 4.32 -2.64 1.02
N HIS A 32 3.62 -3.11 2.07
CA HIS A 32 2.58 -4.12 1.90
C HIS A 32 1.43 -3.58 1.04
N LEU A 33 1.04 -2.33 1.29
CA LEU A 33 -0.03 -1.70 0.53
C LEU A 33 0.37 -1.52 -0.93
N LEU A 34 1.60 -1.08 -1.18
CA LEU A 34 2.09 -0.94 -2.55
C LEU A 34 2.10 -2.28 -3.26
N ASP A 35 2.60 -3.34 -2.61
CA ASP A 35 2.60 -4.68 -3.20
C ASP A 35 1.19 -5.13 -3.55
N SER A 36 0.23 -4.92 -2.65
CA SER A 36 -1.15 -5.31 -2.90
C SER A 36 -1.75 -4.56 -4.09
N LEU A 37 -1.46 -3.26 -4.23
CA LEU A 37 -1.93 -2.49 -5.38
C LEU A 37 -1.33 -3.01 -6.68
N LEU A 38 -0.06 -3.39 -6.66
CA LEU A 38 0.60 -3.93 -7.85
C LEU A 38 0.05 -5.30 -8.23
N GLN A 39 -0.48 -6.06 -7.27
CA GLN A 39 -1.11 -7.35 -7.56
C GLN A 39 -2.48 -7.21 -8.22
N GLN A 40 -3.09 -6.03 -8.19
CA GLN A 40 -4.32 -5.77 -8.93
C GLN A 40 -3.97 -5.50 -10.39
N GLY A 41 -3.72 -6.56 -11.16
CA GLY A 41 -3.12 -6.48 -12.50
C GLY A 41 -3.87 -5.59 -13.49
N GLU A 42 -5.18 -5.48 -13.37
CA GLU A 42 -6.01 -4.63 -14.22
C GLU A 42 -6.45 -3.36 -13.48
N GLY A 43 -5.83 -3.07 -12.34
CA GLY A 43 -6.18 -1.92 -11.54
C GLY A 43 -5.63 -0.61 -12.07
N ILE A 44 -6.19 0.48 -11.58
CA ILE A 44 -5.78 1.83 -11.94
C ILE A 44 -4.32 2.08 -11.57
N ALA A 45 -3.86 1.54 -10.43
CA ALA A 45 -2.49 1.79 -9.96
C ALA A 45 -1.45 1.31 -10.96
N THR A 46 -1.58 0.06 -11.44
CA THR A 46 -0.63 -0.47 -12.43
C THR A 46 -0.73 0.28 -13.75
N ALA A 47 -1.93 0.65 -14.17
CA ALA A 47 -2.12 1.41 -15.40
C ALA A 47 -1.46 2.79 -15.34
N LEU A 48 -1.62 3.49 -14.22
CA LEU A 48 -1.00 4.80 -14.04
C LEU A 48 0.52 4.72 -14.03
N LEU A 49 1.07 3.73 -13.32
CA LEU A 49 2.52 3.55 -13.27
C LEU A 49 3.09 3.24 -14.65
N SER A 50 2.44 2.36 -15.40
CA SER A 50 2.86 2.06 -16.78
C SER A 50 2.78 3.29 -17.65
N ALA A 51 1.73 4.09 -17.53
CA ALA A 51 1.52 5.28 -18.34
C ALA A 51 2.62 6.32 -18.12
N VAL A 52 3.20 6.39 -16.92
CA VAL A 52 4.29 7.33 -16.65
C VAL A 52 5.66 6.72 -16.84
N GLY A 53 5.73 5.52 -17.39
CA GLY A 53 7.00 4.91 -17.79
C GLY A 53 7.66 4.03 -16.75
N VAL A 54 6.94 3.67 -15.68
CA VAL A 54 7.49 2.77 -14.66
C VAL A 54 7.46 1.33 -15.15
N ASP A 55 8.58 0.63 -14.98
CA ASP A 55 8.66 -0.81 -15.21
C ASP A 55 7.98 -1.53 -14.05
N VAL A 56 6.70 -1.84 -14.21
CA VAL A 56 5.90 -2.43 -13.13
C VAL A 56 6.46 -3.80 -12.68
N PRO A 57 6.82 -4.73 -13.58
CA PRO A 57 7.44 -5.99 -13.12
C PRO A 57 8.72 -5.78 -12.34
N GLY A 58 9.59 -4.85 -12.78
CA GLY A 58 10.82 -4.52 -12.07
C GLY A 58 10.54 -3.93 -10.69
N LEU A 59 9.57 -3.01 -10.61
CA LEU A 59 9.16 -2.42 -9.34
C LEU A 59 8.62 -3.50 -8.40
N THR A 60 7.78 -4.39 -8.90
CA THR A 60 7.22 -5.49 -8.10
C THR A 60 8.34 -6.35 -7.53
N PHE A 61 9.35 -6.69 -8.34
CA PHE A 61 10.48 -7.47 -7.88
C PHE A 61 11.22 -6.75 -6.75
N GLN A 62 11.47 -5.45 -6.90
CA GLN A 62 12.14 -4.66 -5.87
C GLN A 62 11.35 -4.61 -4.57
N ILE A 63 10.03 -4.41 -4.67
CA ILE A 63 9.16 -4.32 -3.50
C ILE A 63 9.17 -5.64 -2.74
N ARG A 64 9.07 -6.77 -3.44
CA ARG A 64 9.09 -8.09 -2.80
C ARG A 64 10.43 -8.37 -2.14
N GLY A 65 11.52 -7.93 -2.76
CA GLY A 65 12.84 -8.02 -2.13
C GLY A 65 12.91 -7.20 -0.84
N ALA A 66 12.38 -5.98 -0.86
CA ALA A 66 12.36 -5.13 0.33
C ALA A 66 11.49 -5.71 1.44
N LEU A 67 10.37 -6.37 1.08
CA LEU A 67 9.49 -7.00 2.07
C LEU A 67 10.20 -8.10 2.85
N THR A 68 11.12 -8.83 2.22
CA THR A 68 11.86 -9.89 2.92
C THR A 68 12.76 -9.35 4.02
N GLY A 69 13.11 -8.05 3.96
CA GLY A 69 13.93 -7.41 4.98
C GLY A 69 13.15 -6.87 6.17
N LEU A 70 11.81 -6.95 6.14
CA LEU A 70 11.01 -6.45 7.26
C LEU A 70 11.06 -7.41 8.44
N PRO A 71 10.92 -6.89 9.69
CA PRO A 71 10.87 -7.76 10.86
C PRO A 71 9.77 -8.80 10.75
N SER A 72 10.10 -10.06 11.05
CA SER A 72 9.11 -11.11 11.10
C SER A 72 9.19 -11.85 12.42
N ALA A 73 8.03 -12.31 12.89
CA ALA A 73 7.94 -13.11 14.09
C ALA A 73 7.29 -14.44 13.73
N SER A 74 7.79 -15.52 14.34
CA SER A 74 7.20 -16.84 14.17
C SER A 74 6.74 -17.35 15.52
N GLY A 75 5.70 -18.16 15.49
CA GLY A 75 5.16 -18.78 16.70
C GLY A 75 3.66 -18.57 16.82
N SER A 76 3.06 -19.35 17.70
CA SER A 76 1.61 -19.37 17.89
C SER A 76 1.05 -18.13 18.60
N SER A 77 1.91 -17.29 19.13
CA SER A 77 1.49 -16.08 19.85
C SER A 77 1.40 -14.84 18.96
N VAL A 78 1.66 -14.98 17.66
CA VAL A 78 1.61 -13.84 16.75
C VAL A 78 0.17 -13.44 16.50
N SER A 79 -0.17 -12.23 16.88
CA SER A 79 -1.50 -11.68 16.62
C SER A 79 -1.59 -11.18 15.18
N ALA A 80 -2.82 -10.85 14.74
CA ALA A 80 -3.03 -10.27 13.41
C ALA A 80 -2.22 -9.00 13.26
N PRO A 81 -1.63 -8.75 12.06
CA PRO A 81 -0.88 -7.52 11.83
C PRO A 81 -1.74 -6.27 12.01
N GLN A 82 -1.15 -5.25 12.59
CA GLN A 82 -1.80 -3.95 12.76
C GLN A 82 -1.12 -2.92 11.88
N LEU A 83 -1.87 -1.89 11.48
CA LEU A 83 -1.31 -0.81 10.67
C LEU A 83 -0.20 -0.09 11.43
N SER A 84 0.93 0.11 10.78
CA SER A 84 2.01 0.93 11.34
C SER A 84 1.62 2.40 11.33
N GLN A 85 2.35 3.22 12.07
CA GLN A 85 2.13 4.67 12.03
C GLN A 85 2.34 5.21 10.62
N ALA A 86 3.34 4.69 9.91
CA ALA A 86 3.60 5.10 8.53
C ALA A 86 2.42 4.75 7.62
N ALA A 87 1.80 3.58 7.82
CA ALA A 87 0.63 3.19 7.03
C ALA A 87 -0.57 4.09 7.33
N TYR A 88 -0.81 4.43 8.61
CA TYR A 88 -1.86 5.38 8.96
C TYR A 88 -1.65 6.73 8.30
N LYS A 89 -0.41 7.20 8.27
CA LYS A 89 -0.08 8.47 7.64
C LYS A 89 -0.45 8.46 6.15
N VAL A 90 -0.17 7.35 5.47
CA VAL A 90 -0.54 7.20 4.06
C VAL A 90 -2.06 7.24 3.89
N LEU A 91 -2.81 6.53 4.73
CA LEU A 91 -4.27 6.51 4.64
C LEU A 91 -4.87 7.89 4.89
N ASN A 92 -4.35 8.61 5.88
CA ASN A 92 -4.81 9.96 6.17
C ASN A 92 -4.51 10.93 5.02
N ALA A 93 -3.33 10.79 4.40
CA ALA A 93 -2.97 11.60 3.23
C ALA A 93 -3.90 11.29 2.05
N ALA A 94 -4.20 10.01 1.82
CA ALA A 94 -5.12 9.62 0.76
C ALA A 94 -6.50 10.22 0.96
N GLU A 95 -7.00 10.25 2.19
CA GLU A 95 -8.28 10.88 2.51
C GLU A 95 -8.25 12.37 2.19
N ARG A 96 -7.18 13.07 2.56
CA ARG A 96 -7.05 14.50 2.24
C ARG A 96 -7.08 14.74 0.74
N PHE A 97 -6.38 13.93 -0.05
CA PHE A 97 -6.38 14.08 -1.51
C PHE A 97 -7.78 13.86 -2.09
N ALA A 98 -8.49 12.86 -1.58
CA ALA A 98 -9.85 12.61 -2.04
C ALA A 98 -10.75 13.81 -1.75
N LYS A 99 -10.68 14.37 -0.55
CA LYS A 99 -11.49 15.52 -0.15
C LYS A 99 -11.16 16.77 -0.96
N GLU A 100 -9.88 17.00 -1.21
CA GLU A 100 -9.44 18.15 -2.00
C GLU A 100 -9.98 18.11 -3.43
N ARG A 101 -10.21 16.90 -3.95
CA ARG A 101 -10.77 16.72 -5.29
C ARG A 101 -12.27 16.63 -5.30
N GLY A 102 -12.92 16.71 -4.14
CA GLY A 102 -14.36 16.58 -4.03
C GLY A 102 -14.86 15.14 -4.15
N ASP A 103 -13.99 14.16 -3.96
CA ASP A 103 -14.34 12.75 -4.04
C ASP A 103 -14.84 12.25 -2.69
N GLU A 104 -15.93 11.48 -2.70
CA GLU A 104 -16.50 10.93 -1.47
C GLU A 104 -15.74 9.72 -0.95
N TYR A 105 -15.04 9.00 -1.83
CA TYR A 105 -14.37 7.74 -1.50
C TYR A 105 -12.89 7.82 -1.83
N VAL A 106 -12.09 7.15 -1.01
CA VAL A 106 -10.67 6.98 -1.29
C VAL A 106 -10.53 5.82 -2.28
N SER A 107 -10.06 6.14 -3.48
CA SER A 107 -9.81 5.15 -4.53
C SER A 107 -8.35 4.70 -4.49
N THR A 108 -8.05 3.67 -5.28
CA THR A 108 -6.67 3.17 -5.37
C THR A 108 -5.70 4.23 -5.92
N GLU A 109 -6.18 5.14 -6.78
CA GLU A 109 -5.32 6.23 -7.26
C GLU A 109 -4.93 7.19 -6.12
N HIS A 110 -5.85 7.47 -5.19
CA HIS A 110 -5.51 8.29 -4.02
C HIS A 110 -4.48 7.60 -3.14
N LEU A 111 -4.61 6.29 -2.96
CA LEU A 111 -3.65 5.50 -2.21
C LEU A 111 -2.27 5.54 -2.87
N LEU A 112 -2.22 5.41 -4.18
CA LEU A 112 -0.95 5.44 -4.92
C LEU A 112 -0.26 6.80 -4.78
N ILE A 113 -1.03 7.90 -4.93
CA ILE A 113 -0.48 9.25 -4.77
C ILE A 113 0.06 9.45 -3.36
N ALA A 114 -0.69 8.98 -2.35
CA ALA A 114 -0.26 9.10 -0.96
C ALA A 114 1.02 8.30 -0.71
N LEU A 115 1.13 7.10 -1.28
CA LEU A 115 2.36 6.30 -1.17
C LEU A 115 3.55 7.01 -1.80
N ALA A 116 3.36 7.66 -2.94
CA ALA A 116 4.45 8.36 -3.62
C ALA A 116 4.93 9.57 -2.80
N LYS A 117 4.02 10.26 -2.12
CA LYS A 117 4.35 11.47 -1.38
C LYS A 117 4.71 11.21 0.08
N ASP A 118 4.01 10.30 0.74
CA ASP A 118 4.07 10.10 2.19
C ASP A 118 4.41 8.68 2.60
N GLY A 119 4.78 7.82 1.67
CA GLY A 119 5.04 6.41 1.95
C GLY A 119 6.35 6.12 2.66
N GLY A 120 7.20 7.13 2.84
CA GLY A 120 8.49 6.96 3.48
C GLY A 120 9.60 6.55 2.50
N PRO A 121 10.86 6.50 2.96
CA PRO A 121 12.00 6.28 2.05
C PRO A 121 11.92 4.98 1.25
N GLY A 122 11.38 3.92 1.85
CA GLY A 122 11.30 2.62 1.17
C GLY A 122 10.28 2.58 0.04
N VAL A 123 9.32 3.51 0.01
CA VAL A 123 8.23 3.53 -0.97
C VAL A 123 8.32 4.76 -1.86
N SER A 124 8.40 5.97 -1.27
CA SER A 124 8.41 7.20 -2.04
C SER A 124 9.58 7.26 -3.02
N ASP A 125 10.75 6.81 -2.59
CA ASP A 125 11.95 6.82 -3.43
C ASP A 125 11.80 5.90 -4.64
N ARG A 126 11.04 4.81 -4.49
CA ARG A 126 10.84 3.86 -5.59
C ARG A 126 9.79 4.35 -6.59
N LEU A 127 8.88 5.22 -6.16
CA LEU A 127 7.80 5.75 -7.01
C LEU A 127 8.15 7.09 -7.65
N THR A 128 9.20 7.73 -7.21
CA THR A 128 9.68 8.97 -7.78
C THR A 128 11.05 8.79 -8.40
#